data_ac58fa31f4289a35009c26c8951899b9
#
_entry.id   ac58fa31f4289a35009c26c8951899b9
#
_cell.length_a   1.000
_cell.length_b   1.000
_cell.length_c   1.000
_cell.angle_alpha   90.00
_cell.angle_beta   90.00
_cell.angle_gamma   90.00
#
_symmetry.space_group_name_H-M   'P 1'
#
loop_
_entity.id
_entity.type
_entity.pdbx_description
1 polymer ?
#
loop_
_entity_poly.entity_id
_entity_poly.type
_entity_poly.pdbx_seq_one_letter_code
_entity_poly.pdbx_strand_id
1 'polypeptide(L)'
;VLALLLVTLALSRAPIAPQPPPDWSAWPALGTVTSPFGDDGGRWHPGIDIGILRSSAVRAAEPGSVVAVGALRGFEGYGNLVKVSLGGGWVALYAHLAGWRVRVGEHVSVGQRLGTAGCTGWCTGTHLHFELRHLGLPVDPLRFRQKRDVRSSDSFCFRSGGISSTAACLTNWRSSSSKR
;
A
#
# COMPACT_ATOMS: atom_id res chain seq x y z
N VAL A 1 -54.36 -21.49 21.62
CA VAL A 1 -53.25 -20.71 22.20
C VAL A 1 -51.98 -21.06 21.41
N LEU A 2 -51.62 -20.21 20.44
CA LEU A 2 -50.47 -20.43 19.56
C LEU A 2 -49.26 -19.70 20.17
N ALA A 3 -48.31 -20.46 20.71
CA ALA A 3 -47.07 -19.91 21.25
C ALA A 3 -46.12 -19.60 20.10
N LEU A 4 -45.88 -18.31 19.86
CA LEU A 4 -44.87 -17.81 18.90
C LEU A 4 -43.50 -17.92 19.52
N LEU A 5 -42.68 -18.91 19.10
CA LEU A 5 -41.26 -19.01 19.47
C LEU A 5 -40.47 -17.99 18.64
N LEU A 6 -40.11 -16.87 19.26
CA LEU A 6 -39.15 -15.94 18.72
C LEU A 6 -37.73 -16.51 18.93
N VAL A 7 -37.19 -17.12 17.88
CA VAL A 7 -35.75 -17.47 17.83
C VAL A 7 -34.95 -16.21 17.52
N THR A 8 -34.43 -15.59 18.56
CA THR A 8 -33.44 -14.50 18.41
C THR A 8 -32.09 -15.09 18.00
N LEU A 9 -31.77 -15.00 16.70
CA LEU A 9 -30.46 -15.35 16.18
C LEU A 9 -29.47 -14.27 16.63
N ALA A 10 -28.81 -14.48 17.76
CA ALA A 10 -27.72 -13.65 18.20
C ALA A 10 -26.53 -13.90 17.26
N LEU A 11 -26.33 -13.01 16.27
CA LEU A 11 -25.11 -12.94 15.48
C LEU A 11 -23.96 -12.61 16.41
N SER A 12 -23.33 -13.63 16.97
CA SER A 12 -22.08 -13.51 17.72
C SER A 12 -21.00 -13.01 16.78
N ARG A 13 -20.80 -11.68 16.77
CA ARG A 13 -19.65 -11.07 16.11
C ARG A 13 -18.42 -11.42 16.93
N ALA A 14 -17.69 -12.46 16.54
CA ALA A 14 -16.40 -12.76 17.13
C ALA A 14 -15.54 -11.49 17.08
N PRO A 15 -14.83 -11.15 18.15
CA PRO A 15 -13.91 -10.00 18.14
C PRO A 15 -12.90 -10.22 17.01
N ILE A 16 -12.84 -9.25 16.07
CA ILE A 16 -11.84 -9.26 15.00
C ILE A 16 -10.49 -9.12 15.69
N ALA A 17 -9.66 -10.17 15.60
CA ALA A 17 -8.30 -10.12 16.13
C ALA A 17 -7.57 -8.89 15.55
N PRO A 18 -6.77 -8.17 16.37
CA PRO A 18 -6.00 -7.05 15.89
C PRO A 18 -5.12 -7.50 14.72
N GLN A 19 -5.36 -6.94 13.54
CA GLN A 19 -4.53 -7.23 12.38
C GLN A 19 -3.20 -6.51 12.55
N PRO A 20 -2.07 -7.15 12.24
CA PRO A 20 -0.79 -6.47 12.25
C PRO A 20 -0.81 -5.28 11.29
N PRO A 21 0.01 -4.24 11.55
CA PRO A 21 0.13 -3.13 10.61
C PRO A 21 0.57 -3.64 9.24
N PRO A 22 0.11 -3.01 8.15
CA PRO A 22 0.54 -3.37 6.80
C PRO A 22 2.06 -3.16 6.67
N ASP A 23 2.72 -4.14 6.11
CA ASP A 23 4.16 -4.09 5.85
C ASP A 23 4.36 -3.93 4.34
N TRP A 24 4.51 -2.68 3.87
CA TRP A 24 4.38 -2.33 2.45
C TRP A 24 5.26 -3.16 1.53
N SER A 25 4.61 -3.98 0.75
CA SER A 25 5.27 -4.87 -0.19
C SER A 25 5.61 -4.16 -1.51
N ALA A 26 4.92 -3.06 -1.85
CA ALA A 26 5.18 -2.29 -3.06
C ALA A 26 5.13 -0.78 -2.83
N TRP A 27 6.00 -0.04 -3.53
CA TRP A 27 5.96 1.41 -3.55
C TRP A 27 4.83 1.91 -4.47
N PRO A 28 3.92 2.81 -4.01
CA PRO A 28 2.69 3.13 -4.73
C PRO A 28 2.89 3.93 -6.02
N ALA A 29 4.02 4.64 -6.17
CA ALA A 29 4.37 5.36 -7.39
C ALA A 29 5.89 5.47 -7.56
N LEU A 30 6.40 5.44 -8.78
CA LEU A 30 7.84 5.61 -9.05
C LEU A 30 8.22 7.08 -9.02
N GLY A 31 8.63 7.57 -7.87
CA GLY A 31 8.99 8.97 -7.64
C GLY A 31 9.78 9.16 -6.35
N THR A 32 9.94 10.41 -5.94
CA THR A 32 10.62 10.84 -4.72
C THR A 32 9.59 11.41 -3.75
N VAL A 33 9.75 11.18 -2.45
CA VAL A 33 8.94 11.87 -1.44
C VAL A 33 9.32 13.35 -1.47
N THR A 34 8.38 14.20 -1.83
CA THR A 34 8.55 15.64 -1.96
C THR A 34 7.94 16.40 -0.79
N SER A 35 6.99 15.78 -0.07
CA SER A 35 6.39 16.32 1.15
C SER A 35 6.19 15.18 2.15
N PRO A 36 6.72 15.29 3.38
CA PRO A 36 6.62 14.26 4.40
C PRO A 36 5.27 14.31 5.15
N PHE A 37 4.98 13.25 5.91
CA PHE A 37 3.89 13.21 6.88
C PHE A 37 4.19 14.14 8.07
N GLY A 38 3.16 14.80 8.58
CA GLY A 38 3.24 15.63 9.79
C GLY A 38 3.26 17.12 9.48
N ASP A 39 4.11 17.88 10.17
CA ASP A 39 4.27 19.32 9.91
C ASP A 39 5.09 19.54 8.63
N ASP A 40 4.47 20.14 7.64
CA ASP A 40 5.09 20.53 6.38
C ASP A 40 5.02 22.05 6.24
N GLY A 41 5.96 22.72 6.90
CA GLY A 41 6.09 24.18 6.87
C GLY A 41 4.92 24.92 7.56
N GLY A 42 4.38 24.39 8.65
CA GLY A 42 3.28 24.97 9.43
C GLY A 42 1.89 24.54 8.98
N ARG A 43 1.81 23.59 8.04
CA ARG A 43 0.57 22.94 7.65
C ARG A 43 0.64 21.45 7.96
N TRP A 44 -0.40 20.92 8.61
CA TRP A 44 -0.49 19.49 8.88
C TRP A 44 -0.75 18.70 7.58
N HIS A 45 0.15 17.75 7.28
CA HIS A 45 0.08 16.86 6.12
C HIS A 45 -0.24 15.43 6.56
N PRO A 46 -1.46 14.89 6.23
CA PRO A 46 -1.93 13.60 6.73
C PRO A 46 -1.35 12.38 6.00
N GLY A 47 -0.42 12.57 5.08
CA GLY A 47 0.20 11.54 4.28
C GLY A 47 1.60 11.89 3.82
N ILE A 48 2.00 11.34 2.69
CA ILE A 48 3.22 11.72 1.98
C ILE A 48 2.87 12.08 0.54
N ASP A 49 3.58 13.05 -0.02
CA ASP A 49 3.50 13.33 -1.45
C ASP A 49 4.68 12.70 -2.17
N ILE A 50 4.39 11.98 -3.25
CA ILE A 50 5.38 11.35 -4.12
C ILE A 50 5.34 12.08 -5.45
N GLY A 51 6.29 12.98 -5.63
CA GLY A 51 6.48 13.78 -6.85
C GLY A 51 7.68 13.33 -7.67
N ILE A 52 8.09 14.17 -8.64
CA ILE A 52 9.19 13.88 -9.57
C ILE A 52 9.03 12.46 -10.17
N LEU A 53 7.82 12.21 -10.66
CA LEU A 53 7.40 10.88 -11.08
C LEU A 53 8.15 10.45 -12.35
N ARG A 54 8.76 9.26 -12.33
CA ARG A 54 9.32 8.59 -13.52
C ARG A 54 8.23 7.83 -14.30
N SER A 55 7.06 7.63 -13.70
CA SER A 55 5.88 7.03 -14.29
C SER A 55 4.64 7.55 -13.59
N SER A 56 3.61 7.87 -14.35
CA SER A 56 2.31 8.28 -13.79
C SER A 56 1.47 7.11 -13.26
N ALA A 57 1.95 5.86 -13.35
CA ALA A 57 1.21 4.71 -12.86
C ALA A 57 1.15 4.69 -11.33
N VAL A 58 -0.06 4.68 -10.77
CA VAL A 58 -0.33 4.48 -9.36
C VAL A 58 -0.74 3.02 -9.13
N ARG A 59 -0.13 2.39 -8.11
CA ARG A 59 -0.27 0.96 -7.82
C ARG A 59 -0.65 0.74 -6.36
N ALA A 60 -1.33 -0.38 -6.09
CA ALA A 60 -1.63 -0.80 -4.72
C ALA A 60 -0.34 -1.12 -3.97
N ALA A 61 -0.13 -0.46 -2.83
CA ALA A 61 1.01 -0.72 -1.95
C ALA A 61 0.87 -2.05 -1.22
N GLU A 62 -0.38 -2.45 -0.94
CA GLU A 62 -0.80 -3.67 -0.27
C GLU A 62 -2.02 -4.27 -0.96
N PRO A 63 -2.29 -5.58 -0.78
CA PRO A 63 -3.54 -6.18 -1.23
C PRO A 63 -4.70 -5.68 -0.38
N GLY A 64 -5.90 -5.64 -0.96
CA GLY A 64 -7.09 -5.21 -0.24
C GLY A 64 -8.32 -5.08 -1.11
N SER A 65 -9.40 -4.54 -0.55
CA SER A 65 -10.65 -4.30 -1.26
C SER A 65 -10.88 -2.81 -1.48
N VAL A 66 -11.18 -2.41 -2.70
CA VAL A 66 -11.54 -1.04 -3.04
C VAL A 66 -12.87 -0.67 -2.38
N VAL A 67 -12.85 0.34 -1.51
CA VAL A 67 -14.05 0.77 -0.77
C VAL A 67 -14.61 2.10 -1.27
N ALA A 68 -13.83 2.89 -2.01
CA ALA A 68 -14.32 4.11 -2.66
C ALA A 68 -13.40 4.53 -3.81
N VAL A 69 -13.96 5.20 -4.81
CA VAL A 69 -13.25 5.82 -5.94
C VAL A 69 -13.91 7.14 -6.34
N GLY A 70 -13.13 8.08 -6.87
CA GLY A 70 -13.59 9.36 -7.40
C GLY A 70 -13.47 10.51 -6.42
N ALA A 71 -14.15 11.63 -6.68
CA ALA A 71 -14.24 12.77 -5.77
C ALA A 71 -15.27 12.45 -4.67
N LEU A 72 -14.83 12.44 -3.42
CA LEU A 72 -15.66 12.05 -2.28
C LEU A 72 -15.97 13.24 -1.40
N ARG A 73 -17.21 13.31 -0.89
CA ARG A 73 -17.63 14.30 0.10
C ARG A 73 -16.77 14.17 1.37
N GLY A 74 -16.29 15.30 1.90
CA GLY A 74 -15.37 15.36 3.04
C GLY A 74 -13.91 15.10 2.66
N PHE A 75 -13.62 14.98 1.35
CA PHE A 75 -12.28 14.85 0.78
C PHE A 75 -12.04 15.80 -0.39
N GLU A 76 -12.66 16.98 -0.36
CA GLU A 76 -12.67 17.91 -1.49
C GLU A 76 -11.25 18.31 -1.93
N GLY A 77 -10.34 18.48 -0.96
CA GLY A 77 -8.93 18.79 -1.24
C GLY A 77 -8.17 17.69 -1.94
N TYR A 78 -8.61 16.44 -1.83
CA TYR A 78 -7.94 15.25 -2.40
C TYR A 78 -8.23 15.06 -3.90
N GLY A 79 -9.24 15.74 -4.44
CA GLY A 79 -9.69 15.54 -5.81
C GLY A 79 -10.15 14.09 -6.06
N ASN A 80 -9.74 13.51 -7.18
CA ASN A 80 -10.03 12.12 -7.46
C ASN A 80 -9.13 11.20 -6.63
N LEU A 81 -9.74 10.23 -5.95
CA LEU A 81 -9.01 9.31 -5.09
C LEU A 81 -9.50 7.86 -5.23
N VAL A 82 -8.67 6.92 -4.78
CA VAL A 82 -8.99 5.52 -4.56
C VAL A 82 -8.72 5.20 -3.09
N LYS A 83 -9.69 4.57 -2.39
CA LYS A 83 -9.52 4.03 -1.04
C LYS A 83 -9.54 2.52 -1.08
N VAL A 84 -8.54 1.89 -0.48
CA VAL A 84 -8.39 0.44 -0.38
C VAL A 84 -8.41 0.06 1.09
N SER A 85 -9.38 -0.77 1.49
CA SER A 85 -9.41 -1.38 2.82
C SER A 85 -8.41 -2.54 2.85
N LEU A 86 -7.50 -2.52 3.82
CA LEU A 86 -6.47 -3.54 4.02
C LEU A 86 -6.86 -4.54 5.12
N GLY A 87 -8.07 -4.38 5.71
CA GLY A 87 -8.50 -5.16 6.87
C GLY A 87 -8.06 -4.54 8.20
N GLY A 88 -8.59 -5.08 9.33
CA GLY A 88 -8.20 -4.65 10.68
C GLY A 88 -8.31 -3.16 11.01
N GLY A 89 -9.15 -2.41 10.30
CA GLY A 89 -9.28 -0.95 10.45
C GLY A 89 -8.25 -0.15 9.66
N TRP A 90 -7.38 -0.80 8.86
CA TRP A 90 -6.40 -0.17 7.99
C TRP A 90 -7.00 0.20 6.63
N VAL A 91 -6.65 1.40 6.15
CA VAL A 91 -7.06 1.93 4.84
C VAL A 91 -5.89 2.63 4.19
N ALA A 92 -5.59 2.28 2.94
CA ALA A 92 -4.69 3.03 2.08
C ALA A 92 -5.50 3.97 1.18
N LEU A 93 -5.03 5.23 1.02
CA LEU A 93 -5.69 6.26 0.24
C LEU A 93 -4.69 6.83 -0.78
N TYR A 94 -5.13 6.90 -2.04
CA TYR A 94 -4.35 7.35 -3.19
C TYR A 94 -5.09 8.52 -3.83
N ALA A 95 -4.56 9.74 -3.77
CA ALA A 95 -5.26 10.96 -4.17
C ALA A 95 -4.57 11.74 -5.28
N HIS A 96 -5.22 12.84 -5.69
CA HIS A 96 -4.87 13.72 -6.81
C HIS A 96 -4.81 13.02 -8.17
N LEU A 97 -5.57 11.91 -8.32
CA LEU A 97 -5.51 11.08 -9.52
C LEU A 97 -6.10 11.82 -10.73
N ALA A 98 -5.47 11.68 -11.90
CA ALA A 98 -6.07 12.04 -13.18
C ALA A 98 -7.22 11.10 -13.54
N GLY A 99 -7.14 9.83 -13.09
CA GLY A 99 -8.18 8.84 -13.27
C GLY A 99 -7.80 7.51 -12.61
N TRP A 100 -8.79 6.63 -12.49
CA TRP A 100 -8.65 5.32 -11.86
C TRP A 100 -9.08 4.20 -12.80
N ARG A 101 -8.68 2.95 -12.51
CA ARG A 101 -8.92 1.74 -13.33
C ARG A 101 -9.59 0.60 -12.54
N VAL A 102 -10.01 0.88 -11.32
CA VAL A 102 -10.62 -0.08 -10.39
C VAL A 102 -12.01 0.38 -10.00
N ARG A 103 -12.85 -0.52 -9.49
CA ARG A 103 -14.21 -0.23 -9.05
C ARG A 103 -14.41 -0.62 -7.59
N VAL A 104 -15.37 0.01 -6.94
CA VAL A 104 -15.78 -0.35 -5.56
C VAL A 104 -16.16 -1.81 -5.49
N GLY A 105 -15.69 -2.51 -4.45
CA GLY A 105 -15.85 -3.94 -4.25
C GLY A 105 -14.78 -4.81 -4.93
N GLU A 106 -13.93 -4.25 -5.80
CA GLU A 106 -12.84 -4.99 -6.43
C GLU A 106 -11.76 -5.32 -5.39
N HIS A 107 -11.29 -6.58 -5.40
CA HIS A 107 -10.11 -6.97 -4.65
C HIS A 107 -8.87 -6.72 -5.50
N VAL A 108 -7.91 -5.99 -4.94
CA VAL A 108 -6.66 -5.64 -5.62
C VAL A 108 -5.48 -6.38 -4.99
N SER A 109 -4.58 -6.83 -5.85
CA SER A 109 -3.30 -7.42 -5.43
C SER A 109 -2.24 -6.34 -5.26
N VAL A 110 -1.20 -6.62 -4.45
CA VAL A 110 -0.03 -5.75 -4.33
C VAL A 110 0.59 -5.46 -5.71
N GLY A 111 0.94 -4.19 -5.97
CA GLY A 111 1.49 -3.76 -7.26
C GLY A 111 0.47 -3.63 -8.40
N GLN A 112 -0.79 -4.04 -8.20
CA GLN A 112 -1.84 -3.87 -9.20
C GLN A 112 -2.04 -2.38 -9.49
N ARG A 113 -2.20 -2.03 -10.78
CA ARG A 113 -2.44 -0.64 -11.19
C ARG A 113 -3.81 -0.19 -10.75
N LEU A 114 -3.87 0.86 -9.91
CA LEU A 114 -5.10 1.50 -9.43
C LEU A 114 -5.55 2.64 -10.33
N GLY A 115 -4.58 3.38 -10.91
CA GLY A 115 -4.90 4.58 -11.67
C GLY A 115 -3.67 5.27 -12.24
N THR A 116 -3.83 6.57 -12.44
CA THR A 116 -2.81 7.46 -12.98
C THR A 116 -2.72 8.69 -12.10
N ALA A 117 -1.51 9.04 -11.65
CA ALA A 117 -1.25 10.26 -10.91
C ALA A 117 -1.61 11.50 -11.76
N GLY A 118 -2.08 12.53 -11.10
CA GLY A 118 -2.51 13.77 -11.71
C GLY A 118 -2.34 14.95 -10.79
N CYS A 119 -3.22 15.95 -10.95
CA CYS A 119 -3.26 17.16 -10.14
C CYS A 119 -4.72 17.61 -9.99
N THR A 120 -5.58 16.74 -9.48
CA THR A 120 -6.98 17.09 -9.17
C THR A 120 -7.11 17.49 -7.69
N GLY A 121 -8.09 18.32 -7.36
CA GLY A 121 -8.24 18.89 -6.01
C GLY A 121 -7.21 19.99 -5.71
N TRP A 122 -6.74 20.07 -4.46
CA TRP A 122 -5.73 21.05 -4.04
C TRP A 122 -4.32 20.55 -4.34
N CYS A 123 -3.79 20.93 -5.46
CA CYS A 123 -2.55 20.44 -6.00
C CYS A 123 -1.78 21.55 -6.72
N THR A 124 -0.47 21.58 -6.59
CA THR A 124 0.43 22.55 -7.24
C THR A 124 1.21 21.94 -8.42
N GLY A 125 1.13 20.62 -8.61
CA GLY A 125 1.84 19.91 -9.68
C GLY A 125 1.53 18.43 -9.63
N THR A 126 1.81 17.68 -10.70
CA THR A 126 1.51 16.24 -10.78
C THR A 126 2.30 15.45 -9.73
N HIS A 127 1.58 14.82 -8.81
CA HIS A 127 2.11 13.95 -7.77
C HIS A 127 1.07 12.91 -7.34
N LEU A 128 1.47 11.94 -6.54
CA LEU A 128 0.58 11.09 -5.77
C LEU A 128 0.61 11.53 -4.32
N HIS A 129 -0.54 11.95 -3.78
CA HIS A 129 -0.72 12.03 -2.33
C HIS A 129 -1.15 10.66 -1.82
N PHE A 130 -0.39 10.10 -0.88
CA PHE A 130 -0.61 8.77 -0.35
C PHE A 130 -0.72 8.80 1.18
N GLU A 131 -1.83 8.25 1.68
CA GLU A 131 -2.07 8.11 3.11
C GLU A 131 -2.22 6.65 3.52
N LEU A 132 -1.81 6.37 4.74
CA LEU A 132 -2.19 5.20 5.49
C LEU A 132 -3.01 5.66 6.70
N ARG A 133 -4.15 5.02 6.94
CA ARG A 133 -5.03 5.32 8.08
C ARG A 133 -5.30 4.06 8.89
N HIS A 134 -5.30 4.20 10.21
CA HIS A 134 -5.75 3.15 11.11
C HIS A 134 -6.91 3.68 11.96
N LEU A 135 -8.05 2.98 11.91
CA LEU A 135 -9.29 3.38 12.58
C LEU A 135 -9.70 4.84 12.26
N GLY A 136 -9.48 5.26 11.02
CA GLY A 136 -9.79 6.61 10.52
C GLY A 136 -8.71 7.66 10.77
N LEU A 137 -7.75 7.42 11.65
CA LEU A 137 -6.66 8.34 11.95
C LEU A 137 -5.48 8.16 10.98
N PRO A 138 -4.93 9.24 10.42
CA PRO A 138 -3.76 9.17 9.57
C PRO A 138 -2.52 8.78 10.39
N VAL A 139 -1.68 7.94 9.81
CA VAL A 139 -0.41 7.50 10.38
C VAL A 139 0.70 7.69 9.36
N ASP A 140 1.91 7.92 9.85
CA ASP A 140 3.07 8.12 8.98
C ASP A 140 3.33 6.87 8.13
N PRO A 141 3.12 6.97 6.82
CA PRO A 141 3.30 5.83 5.97
C PRO A 141 4.73 5.28 5.95
N LEU A 142 5.74 6.10 6.13
CA LEU A 142 7.14 5.68 6.05
C LEU A 142 7.57 4.77 7.20
N ARG A 143 6.82 4.77 8.32
CA ARG A 143 7.09 3.86 9.45
C ARG A 143 6.82 2.38 9.11
N PHE A 144 5.97 2.13 8.13
CA PHE A 144 5.54 0.79 7.71
C PHE A 144 6.19 0.34 6.39
N ARG A 145 7.14 1.12 5.88
CA ARG A 145 7.90 0.76 4.70
C ARG A 145 8.88 -0.34 5.03
N GLN A 146 8.76 -1.52 4.41
CA GLN A 146 9.82 -2.53 4.48
C GLN A 146 11.15 -1.92 4.01
N LYS A 147 12.11 -1.86 4.91
CA LYS A 147 13.50 -1.73 4.50
C LYS A 147 13.83 -3.06 3.82
N ARG A 148 13.85 -3.09 2.48
CA ARG A 148 14.43 -4.24 1.79
C ARG A 148 15.86 -4.33 2.29
N ASP A 149 16.13 -5.31 3.13
CA ASP A 149 17.50 -5.71 3.40
C ASP A 149 18.08 -6.15 2.06
N VAL A 150 19.01 -5.37 1.53
CA VAL A 150 19.78 -5.67 0.31
C VAL A 150 20.65 -6.94 0.53
N ARG A 151 20.41 -7.69 1.60
CA ARG A 151 21.19 -8.84 2.02
C ARG A 151 20.65 -10.20 1.63
N SER A 152 19.57 -10.31 0.89
CA SER A 152 19.13 -11.65 0.46
C SER A 152 18.70 -11.68 -0.99
N SER A 153 19.44 -12.45 -1.73
CA SER A 153 19.13 -13.07 -3.02
C SER A 153 19.58 -12.35 -4.29
N ASP A 154 20.89 -12.20 -4.48
CA ASP A 154 21.45 -12.51 -5.78
C ASP A 154 21.87 -13.99 -5.83
N SER A 155 20.96 -14.89 -5.48
CA SER A 155 21.03 -16.27 -5.92
C SER A 155 20.38 -16.34 -7.31
N PHE A 156 21.08 -15.84 -8.31
CA PHE A 156 20.73 -16.03 -9.70
C PHE A 156 21.02 -17.51 -10.03
N CYS A 157 20.02 -18.36 -9.88
CA CYS A 157 20.09 -19.72 -10.41
C CYS A 157 19.97 -19.66 -11.93
N PHE A 158 21.08 -19.69 -12.63
CA PHE A 158 21.12 -19.85 -14.09
C PHE A 158 20.73 -21.28 -14.44
N ARG A 159 19.57 -21.46 -15.05
CA ARG A 159 19.14 -22.73 -15.63
C ARG A 159 19.78 -22.86 -17.02
N SER A 160 20.94 -23.50 -17.10
CA SER A 160 21.43 -23.99 -18.38
C SER A 160 20.64 -25.23 -18.80
N GLY A 161 20.02 -25.17 -19.97
CA GLY A 161 19.35 -26.33 -20.56
C GLY A 161 20.34 -27.46 -20.85
N GLY A 162 20.10 -28.62 -20.23
CA GLY A 162 20.86 -29.83 -20.43
C GLY A 162 20.44 -30.89 -19.42
N ILE A 163 20.08 -32.06 -19.92
CA ILE A 163 19.55 -33.23 -19.24
C ILE A 163 20.52 -33.70 -18.14
N SER A 164 20.30 -33.41 -16.87
CA SER A 164 20.62 -34.22 -15.69
C SER A 164 20.36 -33.47 -14.42
N SER A 165 19.67 -34.11 -13.48
CA SER A 165 19.29 -33.59 -12.17
C SER A 165 20.49 -33.53 -11.23
N THR A 166 20.95 -32.30 -10.92
CA THR A 166 21.58 -31.93 -9.63
C THR A 166 21.78 -30.41 -9.65
N ALA A 167 21.00 -29.69 -8.86
CA ALA A 167 21.20 -28.27 -8.64
C ALA A 167 22.31 -28.05 -7.63
N ALA A 168 23.47 -27.56 -8.08
CA ALA A 168 24.55 -27.13 -7.19
C ALA A 168 24.40 -25.65 -6.90
N CYS A 169 23.98 -25.29 -5.68
CA CYS A 169 24.08 -23.95 -5.14
C CYS A 169 25.50 -23.72 -4.62
N LEU A 170 26.27 -22.89 -5.30
CA LEU A 170 27.58 -22.45 -4.80
C LEU A 170 27.39 -21.29 -3.82
N THR A 171 27.49 -21.59 -2.53
CA THR A 171 27.67 -20.60 -1.47
C THR A 171 29.12 -20.18 -1.42
N ASN A 172 29.42 -18.97 -1.88
CA ASN A 172 30.77 -18.45 -1.81
C ASN A 172 30.97 -17.78 -0.43
N TRP A 173 31.46 -18.57 0.54
CA TRP A 173 31.97 -18.08 1.81
C TRP A 173 33.42 -17.62 1.62
N ARG A 174 33.65 -16.33 1.62
CA ARG A 174 35.00 -15.79 1.89
C ARG A 174 35.05 -15.33 3.33
N SER A 175 35.72 -16.14 4.16
CA SER A 175 36.24 -15.71 5.45
C SER A 175 37.41 -14.75 5.22
N SER A 176 37.32 -13.50 5.66
CA SER A 176 38.51 -12.65 5.84
C SER A 176 38.84 -12.63 7.33
N SER A 177 39.83 -13.40 7.68
CA SER A 177 40.54 -13.35 8.97
C SER A 177 41.14 -11.96 9.15
N SER A 178 40.84 -11.37 10.30
CA SER A 178 41.63 -10.31 10.93
C SER A 178 43.03 -10.77 11.23
N LYS A 179 44.01 -9.95 10.93
CA LYS A 179 45.26 -9.80 11.68
C LYS A 179 45.74 -8.39 11.69
N ARG A 180 45.87 -7.86 12.85
CA ARG A 180 46.69 -6.94 13.61
C ARG A 180 46.22 -5.53 13.66
#